data_58d4330fcf51f1c46ad5817c4c70eada
#
_entry.id   58d4330fcf51f1c46ad5817c4c70eada
#
_cell.length_a   1.000
_cell.length_b   1.000
_cell.length_c   1.000
_cell.angle_alpha   90.00
_cell.angle_beta   90.00
_cell.angle_gamma   90.00
#
_symmetry.space_group_name_H-M   'P 1'
#
loop_
_entity.id
_entity.type
_entity.pdbx_description
1 polymer ?
#
loop_
_entity_poly.entity_id
_entity_poly.type
_entity_poly.pdbx_seq_one_letter_code
_entity_poly.pdbx_strand_id
1 'polypeptide(L)'
;VSTPVPNTAPSMKAAVWHGRNDIRVEEVPVPAHPPAGWVQIRVHWCGICGSDLHEYVAGPVFIPVDAPHPLTGLKGQCILGHEFSGEIAALGAGVTGFALGERVTADACQHCGTCWYCRHGLYNICENLAFTGLMNNGAFAEFVNVPAELLYKLPDDFPTEAGALIEPLAVGLHAVKKAGNIIGQTVVVVGAGTIGLCTIMCAKAAGAGRVIALEMSAARKQKALEVGATVVIDPKASDAIAEGRALTGGYGADVSFECIGHTATAQLAIDVIRKAGKSVMVGIFEEPTSFNFFDIVSTEKEVIGSLAYNGEFADVIRFIADGRIDVRPLITGRIGLGDIVTHGFEELVNHKDRNVKIIVQPASA
;
A
#
# COMPACT_ATOMS: atom_id res chain seq x y z
N VAL A 1 -10.37 7.98 54.32
CA VAL A 1 -9.81 8.56 53.11
C VAL A 1 -9.18 7.41 52.33
N SER A 2 -9.94 6.81 51.42
CA SER A 2 -9.44 5.77 50.51
C SER A 2 -8.61 6.46 49.41
N THR A 3 -7.32 6.21 49.41
CA THR A 3 -6.45 6.55 48.29
C THR A 3 -6.98 5.84 47.01
N PRO A 4 -7.17 6.56 45.90
CA PRO A 4 -7.55 5.91 44.65
C PRO A 4 -6.43 4.95 44.24
N VAL A 5 -6.75 3.71 44.05
CA VAL A 5 -5.85 2.72 43.41
C VAL A 5 -5.60 3.25 42.01
N PRO A 6 -4.34 3.46 41.57
CA PRO A 6 -4.06 3.89 40.21
C PRO A 6 -4.59 2.82 39.27
N ASN A 7 -5.41 3.22 38.31
CA ASN A 7 -5.89 2.37 37.25
C ASN A 7 -4.71 2.10 36.30
N THR A 8 -3.93 1.06 36.59
CA THR A 8 -2.76 0.65 35.82
C THR A 8 -3.16 -0.34 34.73
N ALA A 9 -4.07 0.06 33.83
CA ALA A 9 -4.17 -0.64 32.57
C ALA A 9 -2.81 -0.52 31.85
N PRO A 10 -2.27 -1.60 31.27
CA PRO A 10 -1.00 -1.52 30.55
C PRO A 10 -1.09 -0.50 29.42
N SER A 11 -0.08 0.36 29.31
CA SER A 11 0.05 1.35 28.24
C SER A 11 1.09 0.91 27.22
N MET A 12 0.98 1.46 26.01
CA MET A 12 1.92 1.29 24.91
C MET A 12 2.17 2.63 24.24
N LYS A 13 3.29 2.76 23.54
CA LYS A 13 3.53 3.91 22.65
C LYS A 13 2.83 3.72 21.34
N ALA A 14 2.24 4.81 20.83
CA ALA A 14 1.61 4.85 19.51
C ALA A 14 1.79 6.21 18.85
N ALA A 15 1.86 6.23 17.51
CA ALA A 15 1.79 7.46 16.73
C ALA A 15 0.34 7.75 16.36
N VAL A 16 -0.24 8.74 17.00
CA VAL A 16 -1.65 9.12 16.87
C VAL A 16 -1.78 10.36 16.01
N TRP A 17 -2.62 10.28 15.00
CA TRP A 17 -3.01 11.43 14.19
C TRP A 17 -4.09 12.23 14.93
N HIS A 18 -3.83 13.53 15.15
CA HIS A 18 -4.74 14.49 15.79
C HIS A 18 -5.33 15.49 14.80
N GLY A 19 -4.74 15.58 13.61
CA GLY A 19 -5.13 16.51 12.58
C GLY A 19 -4.00 16.75 11.57
N ARG A 20 -4.27 17.66 10.64
CA ARG A 20 -3.29 18.05 9.63
C ARG A 20 -1.98 18.55 10.26
N ASN A 21 -0.85 17.99 9.84
CA ASN A 21 0.50 18.23 10.38
C ASN A 21 0.64 17.97 11.88
N ASP A 22 -0.24 17.16 12.47
CA ASP A 22 -0.24 16.86 13.89
C ASP A 22 -0.32 15.35 14.13
N ILE A 23 0.83 14.69 14.12
CA ILE A 23 1.02 13.31 14.57
C ILE A 23 1.87 13.36 15.83
N ARG A 24 1.42 12.68 16.89
CA ARG A 24 2.09 12.64 18.18
C ARG A 24 2.40 11.20 18.57
N VAL A 25 3.63 10.98 19.07
CA VAL A 25 3.96 9.73 19.73
C VAL A 25 3.62 9.88 21.21
N GLU A 26 2.63 9.14 21.65
CA GLU A 26 2.09 9.24 22.99
C GLU A 26 1.79 7.87 23.62
N GLU A 27 1.63 7.87 24.95
CA GLU A 27 1.20 6.70 25.70
C GLU A 27 -0.31 6.52 25.56
N VAL A 28 -0.73 5.38 25.03
CA VAL A 28 -2.14 5.00 24.89
C VAL A 28 -2.39 3.67 25.61
N PRO A 29 -3.62 3.37 26.02
CA PRO A 29 -3.93 2.04 26.55
C PRO A 29 -3.59 0.94 25.53
N VAL A 30 -2.96 -0.14 25.97
CA VAL A 30 -2.85 -1.36 25.15
C VAL A 30 -4.26 -1.81 24.76
N PRO A 31 -4.53 -2.15 23.50
CA PRO A 31 -5.84 -2.64 23.10
C PRO A 31 -6.28 -3.78 24.02
N ALA A 32 -7.54 -3.75 24.44
CA ALA A 32 -8.11 -4.81 25.26
C ALA A 32 -7.92 -6.17 24.59
N HIS A 33 -8.07 -7.24 25.37
CA HIS A 33 -8.05 -8.61 24.83
C HIS A 33 -8.92 -8.67 23.55
N PRO A 34 -8.42 -9.26 22.44
CA PRO A 34 -9.09 -9.17 21.15
C PRO A 34 -10.50 -9.78 21.22
N PRO A 35 -11.51 -9.16 20.59
CA PRO A 35 -12.87 -9.69 20.50
C PRO A 35 -12.91 -11.08 19.87
N ALA A 36 -14.06 -11.76 19.96
CA ALA A 36 -14.28 -13.03 19.27
C ALA A 36 -13.99 -12.89 17.76
N GLY A 37 -13.22 -13.82 17.22
CA GLY A 37 -12.79 -13.79 15.81
C GLY A 37 -11.63 -12.83 15.48
N TRP A 38 -11.09 -12.12 16.47
CA TRP A 38 -9.97 -11.18 16.28
C TRP A 38 -8.69 -11.71 16.93
N VAL A 39 -7.56 -11.15 16.54
CA VAL A 39 -6.26 -11.40 17.16
C VAL A 39 -5.57 -10.10 17.52
N GLN A 40 -4.72 -10.13 18.53
CA GLN A 40 -3.78 -9.07 18.86
C GLN A 40 -2.41 -9.44 18.30
N ILE A 41 -1.82 -8.52 17.57
CA ILE A 41 -0.48 -8.67 16.99
C ILE A 41 0.47 -7.75 17.74
N ARG A 42 1.60 -8.27 18.17
CA ARG A 42 2.79 -7.48 18.51
C ARG A 42 3.47 -7.08 17.22
N VAL A 43 3.52 -5.81 16.93
CA VAL A 43 4.06 -5.29 15.66
C VAL A 43 5.58 -5.32 15.67
N HIS A 44 6.18 -5.94 14.67
CA HIS A 44 7.64 -5.91 14.46
C HIS A 44 8.04 -4.74 13.57
N TRP A 45 7.39 -4.58 12.43
CA TRP A 45 7.63 -3.51 11.47
C TRP A 45 6.34 -3.00 10.87
N CYS A 46 6.30 -1.68 10.63
CA CYS A 46 5.21 -1.05 9.90
C CYS A 46 5.76 -0.04 8.91
N GLY A 47 5.36 -0.11 7.64
CA GLY A 47 5.75 0.83 6.59
C GLY A 47 4.94 2.12 6.64
N ILE A 48 5.57 3.25 6.27
CA ILE A 48 4.86 4.51 6.04
C ILE A 48 4.39 4.53 4.58
N CYS A 49 3.07 4.67 4.40
CA CYS A 49 2.40 4.72 3.09
C CYS A 49 2.18 6.15 2.59
N GLY A 50 1.97 6.28 1.28
CA GLY A 50 1.52 7.55 0.69
C GLY A 50 0.20 8.05 1.27
N SER A 51 -0.74 7.17 1.61
CA SER A 51 -2.01 7.53 2.26
C SER A 51 -1.83 8.10 3.67
N ASP A 52 -0.86 7.59 4.45
CA ASP A 52 -0.49 8.20 5.74
C ASP A 52 0.06 9.62 5.54
N LEU A 53 0.85 9.84 4.47
CA LEU A 53 1.37 11.18 4.13
C LEU A 53 0.24 12.11 3.67
N HIS A 54 -0.77 11.61 2.95
CA HIS A 54 -1.96 12.40 2.58
C HIS A 54 -2.73 12.84 3.82
N GLU A 55 -2.93 11.94 4.79
CA GLU A 55 -3.55 12.32 6.09
C GLU A 55 -2.71 13.35 6.84
N TYR A 56 -1.38 13.22 6.83
CA TYR A 56 -0.49 14.15 7.49
C TYR A 56 -0.55 15.54 6.86
N VAL A 57 -0.42 15.67 5.54
CA VAL A 57 -0.28 16.98 4.86
C VAL A 57 -1.61 17.64 4.48
N ALA A 58 -2.66 16.86 4.24
CA ALA A 58 -3.93 17.34 3.71
C ALA A 58 -5.16 16.91 4.52
N GLY A 59 -4.98 15.99 5.49
CA GLY A 59 -6.07 15.37 6.25
C GLY A 59 -7.03 16.35 6.95
N PRO A 60 -8.27 15.89 7.20
CA PRO A 60 -8.72 14.52 7.04
C PRO A 60 -9.04 14.18 5.57
N VAL A 61 -8.53 13.04 5.08
CA VAL A 61 -8.81 12.48 3.74
C VAL A 61 -9.62 11.19 3.85
N PHE A 62 -9.14 10.24 4.67
CA PHE A 62 -9.77 8.95 4.90
C PHE A 62 -10.31 8.82 6.33
N ILE A 63 -9.66 9.48 7.31
CA ILE A 63 -10.05 9.40 8.72
C ILE A 63 -11.43 10.04 8.92
N PRO A 64 -12.41 9.31 9.47
CA PRO A 64 -13.77 9.82 9.67
C PRO A 64 -13.80 10.82 10.82
N VAL A 65 -14.00 12.11 10.56
CA VAL A 65 -14.06 13.17 11.57
C VAL A 65 -15.48 13.70 11.78
N ASP A 66 -16.36 13.64 10.79
CA ASP A 66 -17.71 14.18 10.87
C ASP A 66 -18.68 13.23 11.58
N ALA A 67 -18.62 11.94 11.24
CA ALA A 67 -19.44 10.88 11.81
C ALA A 67 -18.61 9.63 12.08
N PRO A 68 -19.00 8.76 13.04
CA PRO A 68 -18.34 7.49 13.25
C PRO A 68 -18.40 6.62 11.98
N HIS A 69 -17.29 5.94 11.66
CA HIS A 69 -17.27 5.00 10.53
C HIS A 69 -18.28 3.86 10.75
N PRO A 70 -19.14 3.54 9.76
CA PRO A 70 -20.26 2.61 9.96
C PRO A 70 -19.83 1.19 10.35
N LEU A 71 -18.66 0.74 9.94
CA LEU A 71 -18.13 -0.60 10.27
C LEU A 71 -17.32 -0.63 11.57
N THR A 72 -16.44 0.37 11.77
CA THR A 72 -15.46 0.34 12.87
C THR A 72 -15.86 1.18 14.07
N GLY A 73 -16.74 2.16 13.88
CA GLY A 73 -17.11 3.12 14.90
C GLY A 73 -16.05 4.19 15.18
N LEU A 74 -14.88 4.16 14.53
CA LEU A 74 -13.84 5.17 14.69
C LEU A 74 -14.37 6.54 14.29
N LYS A 75 -14.02 7.56 15.09
CA LYS A 75 -14.25 8.97 14.80
C LYS A 75 -13.13 9.83 15.37
N GLY A 76 -12.51 10.63 14.52
CA GLY A 76 -11.46 11.58 14.94
C GLY A 76 -10.09 10.92 15.04
N GLN A 77 -9.45 11.02 16.21
CA GLN A 77 -8.09 10.53 16.42
C GLN A 77 -7.90 9.07 16.00
N CYS A 78 -6.79 8.79 15.32
CA CYS A 78 -6.49 7.46 14.77
C CYS A 78 -5.00 7.15 14.92
N ILE A 79 -4.68 5.94 15.39
CA ILE A 79 -3.33 5.39 15.25
C ILE A 79 -3.17 4.98 13.79
N LEU A 80 -2.21 5.58 13.08
CA LEU A 80 -1.96 5.29 11.67
C LEU A 80 -1.20 3.96 11.48
N GLY A 81 -0.91 3.60 10.20
CA GLY A 81 -0.08 2.46 9.82
C GLY A 81 -0.88 1.20 9.46
N HIS A 82 -0.76 0.77 8.20
CA HIS A 82 -1.50 -0.36 7.63
C HIS A 82 -0.61 -1.36 6.87
N GLU A 83 0.67 -1.07 6.71
CA GLU A 83 1.65 -1.93 6.05
C GLU A 83 2.52 -2.64 7.10
N PHE A 84 2.07 -3.73 7.72
CA PHE A 84 2.75 -4.25 8.90
C PHE A 84 2.94 -5.77 8.94
N SER A 85 3.90 -6.18 9.74
CA SER A 85 4.13 -7.56 10.14
C SER A 85 4.41 -7.64 11.64
N GLY A 86 4.18 -8.81 12.22
CA GLY A 86 4.42 -9.04 13.63
C GLY A 86 4.21 -10.48 14.02
N GLU A 87 3.99 -10.70 15.31
CA GLU A 87 3.66 -12.01 15.89
C GLU A 87 2.35 -11.95 16.67
N ILE A 88 1.63 -13.05 16.72
CA ILE A 88 0.38 -13.15 17.46
C ILE A 88 0.66 -13.13 18.96
N ALA A 89 0.17 -12.09 19.66
CA ALA A 89 0.29 -11.89 21.09
C ALA A 89 -0.91 -12.42 21.87
N ALA A 90 -2.12 -12.37 21.29
CA ALA A 90 -3.33 -12.91 21.91
C ALA A 90 -4.35 -13.35 20.84
N LEU A 91 -5.18 -14.33 21.20
CA LEU A 91 -6.24 -14.87 20.33
C LEU A 91 -7.61 -14.61 20.99
N GLY A 92 -8.52 -14.00 20.25
CA GLY A 92 -9.91 -13.88 20.65
C GLY A 92 -10.67 -15.21 20.59
N ALA A 93 -11.80 -15.26 21.25
CA ALA A 93 -12.62 -16.47 21.27
C ALA A 93 -13.00 -16.90 19.86
N GLY A 94 -12.97 -18.21 19.60
CA GLY A 94 -13.35 -18.81 18.32
C GLY A 94 -12.30 -18.72 17.20
N VAL A 95 -11.17 -18.08 17.43
CA VAL A 95 -10.07 -18.09 16.46
C VAL A 95 -9.46 -19.47 16.39
N THR A 96 -9.38 -20.01 15.18
CA THR A 96 -8.76 -21.31 14.88
C THR A 96 -7.73 -21.15 13.76
N GLY A 97 -6.81 -22.10 13.64
CA GLY A 97 -5.79 -22.09 12.59
C GLY A 97 -4.58 -21.20 12.89
N PHE A 98 -4.55 -20.49 14.01
CA PHE A 98 -3.45 -19.66 14.47
C PHE A 98 -3.00 -20.03 15.88
N ALA A 99 -1.74 -19.75 16.21
CA ALA A 99 -1.15 -19.96 17.54
C ALA A 99 -0.39 -18.71 18.01
N LEU A 100 -0.19 -18.59 19.32
CA LEU A 100 0.64 -17.52 19.91
C LEU A 100 2.07 -17.63 19.39
N GLY A 101 2.69 -16.49 19.08
CA GLY A 101 4.05 -16.39 18.55
C GLY A 101 4.15 -16.68 17.04
N GLU A 102 3.08 -17.09 16.35
CA GLU A 102 3.13 -17.22 14.89
C GLU A 102 3.34 -15.84 14.24
N ARG A 103 4.27 -15.79 13.27
CA ARG A 103 4.55 -14.59 12.51
C ARG A 103 3.52 -14.38 11.41
N VAL A 104 2.99 -13.16 11.33
CA VAL A 104 1.88 -12.82 10.46
C VAL A 104 2.05 -11.44 9.85
N THR A 105 1.36 -11.22 8.74
CA THR A 105 0.95 -9.92 8.21
C THR A 105 -0.56 -9.91 8.08
N ALA A 106 -1.16 -8.76 7.86
CA ALA A 106 -2.60 -8.64 7.71
C ALA A 106 -2.99 -7.82 6.48
N ASP A 107 -4.05 -8.26 5.82
CA ASP A 107 -4.82 -7.44 4.89
C ASP A 107 -5.48 -6.30 5.68
N ALA A 108 -5.25 -5.06 5.27
CA ALA A 108 -5.79 -3.90 5.98
C ALA A 108 -7.26 -3.60 5.63
N CYS A 109 -7.83 -4.25 4.61
CA CYS A 109 -9.18 -4.03 4.10
C CYS A 109 -10.25 -4.70 4.96
N GLN A 110 -10.67 -4.07 6.05
CA GLN A 110 -11.83 -4.52 6.81
C GLN A 110 -13.11 -4.28 6.02
N HIS A 111 -14.01 -5.27 6.01
CA HIS A 111 -15.20 -5.25 5.18
C HIS A 111 -16.42 -5.83 5.90
N CYS A 112 -17.64 -5.48 5.46
CA CYS A 112 -18.85 -5.86 6.18
C CYS A 112 -19.29 -7.33 5.97
N GLY A 113 -18.76 -8.04 4.97
CA GLY A 113 -19.12 -9.41 4.62
C GLY A 113 -20.54 -9.58 4.02
N THR A 114 -21.42 -8.57 4.08
CA THR A 114 -22.86 -8.70 3.80
C THR A 114 -23.35 -7.90 2.61
N CYS A 115 -22.65 -6.87 2.15
CA CYS A 115 -23.05 -6.09 0.98
C CYS A 115 -22.90 -6.91 -0.32
N TRP A 116 -23.42 -6.38 -1.40
CA TRP A 116 -23.37 -7.05 -2.70
C TRP A 116 -21.92 -7.37 -3.11
N TYR A 117 -21.01 -6.42 -2.95
CA TYR A 117 -19.60 -6.56 -3.34
C TYR A 117 -18.90 -7.67 -2.52
N CYS A 118 -19.07 -7.68 -1.21
CA CYS A 118 -18.49 -8.72 -0.35
C CYS A 118 -18.98 -10.12 -0.75
N ARG A 119 -20.29 -10.27 -0.99
CA ARG A 119 -20.89 -11.57 -1.40
C ARG A 119 -20.43 -12.06 -2.76
N HIS A 120 -19.86 -11.17 -3.59
CA HIS A 120 -19.31 -11.50 -4.91
C HIS A 120 -17.77 -11.55 -4.91
N GLY A 121 -17.13 -11.57 -3.73
CA GLY A 121 -15.67 -11.65 -3.61
C GLY A 121 -14.91 -10.36 -3.97
N LEU A 122 -15.62 -9.23 -3.95
CA LEU A 122 -15.07 -7.90 -4.26
C LEU A 122 -14.99 -7.05 -2.99
N TYR A 123 -14.42 -7.62 -1.92
CA TYR A 123 -14.43 -6.99 -0.60
C TYR A 123 -13.62 -5.69 -0.54
N ASN A 124 -12.62 -5.53 -1.39
CA ASN A 124 -11.82 -4.30 -1.50
C ASN A 124 -12.62 -3.06 -1.97
N ILE A 125 -13.83 -3.25 -2.46
CA ILE A 125 -14.79 -2.19 -2.81
C ILE A 125 -16.10 -2.35 -2.02
N CYS A 126 -16.01 -2.83 -0.79
CA CYS A 126 -17.14 -2.93 0.15
C CYS A 126 -17.80 -1.56 0.35
N GLU A 127 -19.13 -1.51 0.48
CA GLU A 127 -19.87 -0.26 0.76
C GLU A 127 -19.44 0.41 2.07
N ASN A 128 -18.96 -0.40 3.04
CA ASN A 128 -18.44 0.05 4.32
C ASN A 128 -16.95 -0.35 4.46
N LEU A 129 -16.18 -0.20 3.40
CA LEU A 129 -14.74 -0.50 3.43
C LEU A 129 -14.04 0.36 4.47
N ALA A 130 -13.24 -0.27 5.33
CA ALA A 130 -12.39 0.41 6.28
C ALA A 130 -10.96 -0.13 6.19
N PHE A 131 -9.98 0.77 6.27
CA PHE A 131 -8.57 0.39 6.36
C PHE A 131 -8.11 0.46 7.81
N THR A 132 -7.51 -0.64 8.30
CA THR A 132 -6.70 -0.62 9.52
C THR A 132 -5.65 0.48 9.38
N GLY A 133 -5.53 1.37 10.37
CA GLY A 133 -4.57 2.48 10.32
C GLY A 133 -5.05 3.75 9.60
N LEU A 134 -6.31 3.79 9.12
CA LEU A 134 -6.94 4.99 8.57
C LEU A 134 -8.38 5.16 9.06
N MET A 135 -9.19 4.11 9.03
CA MET A 135 -10.58 4.10 9.48
C MET A 135 -10.79 3.16 10.68
N ASN A 136 -9.71 2.64 11.20
CA ASN A 136 -9.56 1.92 12.46
C ASN A 136 -8.13 2.12 12.96
N ASN A 137 -7.86 1.93 14.26
CA ASN A 137 -6.51 2.03 14.79
C ASN A 137 -5.56 1.03 14.13
N GLY A 138 -4.37 1.49 13.80
CA GLY A 138 -3.36 0.78 13.03
C GLY A 138 -2.11 0.40 13.81
N ALA A 139 -1.04 0.17 13.08
CA ALA A 139 0.17 -0.53 13.51
C ALA A 139 1.40 0.38 13.76
N PHE A 140 1.26 1.72 13.72
CA PHE A 140 2.28 2.56 14.33
C PHE A 140 2.13 2.58 15.85
N ALA A 141 2.06 1.38 16.43
CA ALA A 141 1.93 1.07 17.84
C ALA A 141 2.55 -0.29 18.14
N GLU A 142 2.84 -0.56 19.41
CA GLU A 142 3.42 -1.85 19.82
C GLU A 142 2.46 -3.03 19.58
N PHE A 143 1.16 -2.78 19.70
CA PHE A 143 0.11 -3.78 19.49
C PHE A 143 -1.03 -3.23 18.63
N VAL A 144 -1.61 -4.11 17.81
CA VAL A 144 -2.82 -3.84 17.02
C VAL A 144 -3.77 -5.04 17.07
N ASN A 145 -5.07 -4.78 17.16
CA ASN A 145 -6.10 -5.81 17.02
C ASN A 145 -6.64 -5.84 15.60
N VAL A 146 -6.72 -7.03 14.98
CA VAL A 146 -7.23 -7.23 13.62
C VAL A 146 -8.13 -8.45 13.54
N PRO A 147 -9.09 -8.52 12.60
CA PRO A 147 -9.87 -9.73 12.32
C PRO A 147 -8.97 -10.89 11.90
N ALA A 148 -9.15 -12.07 12.45
CA ALA A 148 -8.35 -13.24 12.13
C ALA A 148 -8.46 -13.68 10.66
N GLU A 149 -9.60 -13.41 10.02
CA GLU A 149 -9.83 -13.71 8.60
C GLU A 149 -8.94 -12.89 7.63
N LEU A 150 -8.38 -11.78 8.09
CA LEU A 150 -7.50 -10.91 7.31
C LEU A 150 -6.01 -11.27 7.49
N LEU A 151 -5.69 -12.27 8.30
CA LEU A 151 -4.32 -12.66 8.59
C LEU A 151 -3.74 -13.63 7.57
N TYR A 152 -2.46 -13.44 7.30
CA TYR A 152 -1.63 -14.34 6.51
C TYR A 152 -0.39 -14.73 7.31
N LYS A 153 -0.16 -16.06 7.42
CA LYS A 153 1.05 -16.59 8.06
C LYS A 153 2.26 -16.32 7.20
N LEU A 154 3.34 -15.92 7.85
CA LEU A 154 4.66 -15.81 7.23
C LEU A 154 5.46 -17.11 7.45
N PRO A 155 6.20 -17.61 6.45
CA PRO A 155 7.12 -18.73 6.64
C PRO A 155 8.14 -18.47 7.77
N ASP A 156 8.66 -19.53 8.38
CA ASP A 156 9.55 -19.41 9.55
C ASP A 156 10.87 -18.67 9.26
N ASP A 157 11.37 -18.72 8.05
CA ASP A 157 12.57 -18.03 7.56
C ASP A 157 12.29 -16.70 6.88
N PHE A 158 11.01 -16.28 6.81
CA PHE A 158 10.61 -15.05 6.13
C PHE A 158 11.18 -13.82 6.86
N PRO A 159 11.85 -12.88 6.18
CA PRO A 159 12.38 -11.68 6.82
C PRO A 159 11.23 -10.82 7.37
N THR A 160 11.26 -10.46 8.65
CA THR A 160 10.17 -9.68 9.29
C THR A 160 9.95 -8.32 8.65
N GLU A 161 11.02 -7.66 8.20
CA GLU A 161 10.93 -6.40 7.45
C GLU A 161 10.19 -6.56 6.12
N ALA A 162 10.40 -7.68 5.42
CA ALA A 162 9.72 -7.98 4.17
C ALA A 162 8.21 -8.16 4.39
N GLY A 163 7.79 -8.60 5.57
CA GLY A 163 6.38 -8.72 5.94
C GLY A 163 5.62 -7.40 5.88
N ALA A 164 6.26 -6.28 6.21
CA ALA A 164 5.68 -4.94 6.09
C ALA A 164 5.58 -4.44 4.63
N LEU A 165 6.26 -5.09 3.68
CA LEU A 165 6.22 -4.74 2.26
C LEU A 165 5.18 -5.55 1.47
N ILE A 166 4.52 -6.51 2.10
CA ILE A 166 3.51 -7.36 1.43
C ILE A 166 2.32 -6.51 1.00
N GLU A 167 1.89 -5.58 1.84
CA GLU A 167 0.74 -4.71 1.56
C GLU A 167 0.96 -3.88 0.29
N PRO A 168 1.99 -3.03 0.14
CA PRO A 168 2.18 -2.25 -1.08
C PRO A 168 2.47 -3.11 -2.32
N LEU A 169 3.09 -4.29 -2.16
CA LEU A 169 3.23 -5.25 -3.25
C LEU A 169 1.90 -5.86 -3.67
N ALA A 170 0.99 -6.10 -2.72
CA ALA A 170 -0.36 -6.58 -3.03
C ALA A 170 -1.14 -5.55 -3.87
N VAL A 171 -0.97 -4.24 -3.61
CA VAL A 171 -1.50 -3.16 -4.46
C VAL A 171 -0.95 -3.27 -5.89
N GLY A 172 0.37 -3.41 -6.03
CA GLY A 172 1.02 -3.57 -7.34
C GLY A 172 0.56 -4.83 -8.07
N LEU A 173 0.44 -5.95 -7.36
CA LEU A 173 -0.02 -7.22 -7.95
C LEU A 173 -1.51 -7.17 -8.34
N HIS A 174 -2.34 -6.52 -7.54
CA HIS A 174 -3.75 -6.31 -7.90
C HIS A 174 -3.90 -5.51 -9.19
N ALA A 175 -3.14 -4.42 -9.33
CA ALA A 175 -3.10 -3.65 -10.57
C ALA A 175 -2.69 -4.52 -11.76
N VAL A 176 -1.66 -5.37 -11.61
CA VAL A 176 -1.22 -6.33 -12.64
C VAL A 176 -2.33 -7.34 -12.98
N LYS A 177 -3.02 -7.90 -11.98
CA LYS A 177 -4.16 -8.81 -12.23
C LYS A 177 -5.33 -8.10 -12.93
N LYS A 178 -5.58 -6.81 -12.63
CA LYS A 178 -6.60 -6.00 -13.33
C LYS A 178 -6.26 -5.82 -14.81
N ALA A 179 -4.98 -5.75 -15.17
CA ALA A 179 -4.56 -5.71 -16.58
C ALA A 179 -4.86 -7.02 -17.33
N GLY A 180 -4.98 -8.14 -16.64
CA GLY A 180 -5.20 -9.46 -17.20
C GLY A 180 -3.89 -10.17 -17.56
N ASN A 181 -3.87 -10.92 -18.66
CA ASN A 181 -2.65 -11.61 -19.07
C ASN A 181 -1.63 -10.64 -19.68
N ILE A 182 -0.49 -10.50 -19.03
CA ILE A 182 0.63 -9.65 -19.49
C ILE A 182 1.89 -10.44 -19.89
N ILE A 183 1.81 -11.78 -19.92
CA ILE A 183 2.95 -12.64 -20.29
C ILE A 183 3.47 -12.26 -21.67
N GLY A 184 4.76 -11.94 -21.76
CA GLY A 184 5.43 -11.54 -23.01
C GLY A 184 5.09 -10.13 -23.51
N GLN A 185 4.13 -9.43 -22.88
CA GLN A 185 3.71 -8.08 -23.27
C GLN A 185 4.71 -7.00 -22.85
N THR A 186 4.65 -5.86 -23.54
CA THR A 186 5.32 -4.63 -23.10
C THR A 186 4.40 -3.83 -22.20
N VAL A 187 4.85 -3.55 -21.00
CA VAL A 187 4.12 -2.73 -20.03
C VAL A 187 4.87 -1.42 -19.73
N VAL A 188 4.14 -0.34 -19.50
CA VAL A 188 4.67 0.96 -19.08
C VAL A 188 4.16 1.26 -17.67
N VAL A 189 5.05 1.65 -16.76
CA VAL A 189 4.70 2.11 -15.41
C VAL A 189 5.02 3.60 -15.32
N VAL A 190 4.00 4.42 -15.11
CA VAL A 190 4.11 5.88 -15.00
C VAL A 190 4.28 6.25 -13.53
N GLY A 191 5.48 6.71 -13.19
CA GLY A 191 5.93 6.96 -11.82
C GLY A 191 6.63 5.76 -11.19
N ALA A 192 7.82 6.01 -10.61
CA ALA A 192 8.60 5.03 -9.86
C ALA A 192 8.66 5.39 -8.36
N GLY A 193 7.54 5.81 -7.78
CA GLY A 193 7.32 5.84 -6.33
C GLY A 193 7.14 4.43 -5.79
N THR A 194 6.81 4.28 -4.52
CA THR A 194 6.63 2.96 -3.87
C THR A 194 5.72 2.05 -4.69
N ILE A 195 4.51 2.51 -5.05
CA ILE A 195 3.54 1.70 -5.79
C ILE A 195 4.02 1.38 -7.21
N GLY A 196 4.65 2.36 -7.90
CA GLY A 196 5.21 2.11 -9.21
C GLY A 196 6.33 1.07 -9.19
N LEU A 197 7.24 1.11 -8.21
CA LEU A 197 8.28 0.11 -8.03
C LEU A 197 7.69 -1.27 -7.70
N CYS A 198 6.69 -1.34 -6.82
CA CYS A 198 5.96 -2.58 -6.54
C CYS A 198 5.27 -3.13 -7.80
N THR A 199 4.66 -2.27 -8.61
CA THR A 199 4.03 -2.65 -9.89
C THR A 199 5.07 -3.18 -10.89
N ILE A 200 6.25 -2.56 -10.99
CA ILE A 200 7.37 -3.06 -11.83
C ILE A 200 7.78 -4.47 -11.40
N MET A 201 8.00 -4.69 -10.09
CA MET A 201 8.37 -5.99 -9.54
C MET A 201 7.30 -7.05 -9.84
N CYS A 202 6.04 -6.72 -9.59
CA CYS A 202 4.90 -7.62 -9.84
C CYS A 202 4.71 -7.91 -11.33
N ALA A 203 4.84 -6.92 -12.21
CA ALA A 203 4.75 -7.12 -13.66
C ALA A 203 5.85 -8.03 -14.17
N LYS A 204 7.08 -7.85 -13.68
CA LYS A 204 8.21 -8.74 -14.01
C LYS A 204 7.95 -10.16 -13.51
N ALA A 205 7.52 -10.33 -12.25
CA ALA A 205 7.19 -11.61 -11.65
C ALA A 205 6.03 -12.33 -12.39
N ALA A 206 5.10 -11.58 -12.95
CA ALA A 206 3.97 -12.06 -13.74
C ALA A 206 4.34 -12.38 -15.20
N GLY A 207 5.59 -12.16 -15.63
CA GLY A 207 6.09 -12.56 -16.94
C GLY A 207 5.95 -11.50 -18.04
N ALA A 208 5.84 -10.21 -17.70
CA ALA A 208 5.95 -9.14 -18.69
C ALA A 208 7.24 -9.27 -19.50
N GLY A 209 7.15 -9.17 -20.82
CA GLY A 209 8.30 -9.32 -21.71
C GLY A 209 9.23 -8.11 -21.68
N ARG A 210 8.67 -6.93 -21.47
CA ARG A 210 9.40 -5.68 -21.30
C ARG A 210 8.66 -4.79 -20.30
N VAL A 211 9.40 -4.19 -19.36
CA VAL A 211 8.87 -3.22 -18.39
C VAL A 211 9.57 -1.89 -18.62
N ILE A 212 8.84 -0.87 -19.02
CA ILE A 212 9.31 0.50 -19.23
C ILE A 212 8.81 1.34 -18.06
N ALA A 213 9.71 2.02 -17.36
CA ALA A 213 9.32 2.98 -16.33
C ALA A 213 9.43 4.41 -16.86
N LEU A 214 8.45 5.26 -16.54
CA LEU A 214 8.51 6.70 -16.79
C LEU A 214 8.74 7.42 -15.46
N GLU A 215 9.92 8.04 -15.29
CA GLU A 215 10.31 8.67 -14.03
C GLU A 215 11.26 9.84 -14.27
N MET A 216 11.12 10.91 -13.48
CA MET A 216 11.95 12.13 -13.60
C MET A 216 13.10 12.15 -12.59
N SER A 217 12.93 11.61 -11.38
CA SER A 217 13.95 11.59 -10.34
C SER A 217 15.09 10.66 -10.69
N ALA A 218 16.33 11.14 -10.67
CA ALA A 218 17.52 10.34 -10.96
C ALA A 218 17.64 9.12 -10.03
N ALA A 219 17.40 9.32 -8.72
CA ALA A 219 17.46 8.24 -7.75
C ALA A 219 16.39 7.17 -7.99
N ARG A 220 15.14 7.58 -8.30
CA ARG A 220 14.04 6.65 -8.59
C ARG A 220 14.21 5.95 -9.94
N LYS A 221 14.81 6.59 -10.94
CA LYS A 221 15.19 5.94 -12.20
C LYS A 221 16.12 4.76 -11.96
N GLN A 222 17.14 4.98 -11.12
CA GLN A 222 18.06 3.91 -10.74
C GLN A 222 17.34 2.77 -9.99
N LYS A 223 16.45 3.12 -9.06
CA LYS A 223 15.64 2.12 -8.34
C LYS A 223 14.73 1.32 -9.28
N ALA A 224 14.12 1.97 -10.26
CA ALA A 224 13.28 1.27 -11.25
C ALA A 224 14.08 0.20 -12.02
N LEU A 225 15.31 0.51 -12.43
CA LEU A 225 16.22 -0.48 -13.06
C LEU A 225 16.59 -1.61 -12.09
N GLU A 226 16.93 -1.27 -10.85
CA GLU A 226 17.32 -2.22 -9.81
C GLU A 226 16.20 -3.25 -9.54
N VAL A 227 14.94 -2.82 -9.51
CA VAL A 227 13.79 -3.71 -9.25
C VAL A 227 13.23 -4.39 -10.50
N GLY A 228 13.78 -4.12 -11.68
CA GLY A 228 13.49 -4.90 -12.88
C GLY A 228 12.85 -4.18 -14.05
N ALA A 229 12.79 -2.85 -14.05
CA ALA A 229 12.50 -2.13 -15.29
C ALA A 229 13.58 -2.43 -16.34
N THR A 230 13.15 -2.71 -17.59
CA THR A 230 14.06 -2.97 -18.69
C THR A 230 14.64 -1.66 -19.23
N VAL A 231 13.83 -0.61 -19.21
CA VAL A 231 14.17 0.73 -19.73
C VAL A 231 13.50 1.76 -18.79
N VAL A 232 14.17 2.90 -18.60
CA VAL A 232 13.61 4.07 -17.94
C VAL A 232 13.67 5.24 -18.88
N ILE A 233 12.55 5.92 -19.08
CA ILE A 233 12.42 7.12 -19.90
C ILE A 233 12.11 8.31 -18.96
N ASP A 234 12.79 9.43 -19.18
CA ASP A 234 12.50 10.67 -18.48
C ASP A 234 11.57 11.56 -19.33
N PRO A 235 10.28 11.67 -18.98
CA PRO A 235 9.32 12.42 -19.77
C PRO A 235 9.57 13.94 -19.79
N LYS A 236 10.49 14.45 -18.97
CA LYS A 236 10.96 15.86 -19.07
C LYS A 236 12.12 16.03 -20.03
N ALA A 237 12.93 14.99 -20.23
CA ALA A 237 14.12 15.06 -21.05
C ALA A 237 13.84 14.69 -22.52
N SER A 238 12.79 13.91 -22.77
CA SER A 238 12.48 13.38 -24.10
C SER A 238 10.98 13.15 -24.30
N ASP A 239 10.57 12.88 -25.54
CA ASP A 239 9.21 12.47 -25.87
C ASP A 239 8.99 11.01 -25.52
N ALA A 240 8.42 10.77 -24.33
CA ALA A 240 8.15 9.42 -23.82
C ALA A 240 7.23 8.60 -24.71
N ILE A 241 6.34 9.25 -25.47
CA ILE A 241 5.42 8.54 -26.39
C ILE A 241 6.19 8.06 -27.61
N ALA A 242 7.02 8.92 -28.21
CA ALA A 242 7.84 8.58 -29.37
C ALA A 242 8.87 7.49 -29.00
N GLU A 243 9.53 7.60 -27.85
CA GLU A 243 10.48 6.58 -27.37
C GLU A 243 9.77 5.25 -27.06
N GLY A 244 8.64 5.29 -26.37
CA GLY A 244 7.82 4.11 -26.10
C GLY A 244 7.40 3.40 -27.38
N ARG A 245 6.98 4.15 -28.40
CA ARG A 245 6.66 3.60 -29.73
C ARG A 245 7.87 2.99 -30.42
N ALA A 246 9.03 3.63 -30.38
CA ALA A 246 10.26 3.09 -30.96
C ALA A 246 10.65 1.74 -30.35
N LEU A 247 10.40 1.57 -29.05
CA LEU A 247 10.64 0.30 -28.34
C LEU A 247 9.59 -0.79 -28.64
N THR A 248 8.48 -0.45 -29.27
CA THR A 248 7.30 -1.32 -29.48
C THR A 248 6.90 -1.45 -30.96
N GLY A 249 7.87 -1.32 -31.88
CA GLY A 249 7.63 -1.45 -33.31
C GLY A 249 6.72 -0.34 -33.90
N GLY A 250 6.63 0.81 -33.26
CA GLY A 250 5.84 1.97 -33.70
C GLY A 250 4.42 2.05 -33.13
N TYR A 251 3.95 1.02 -32.41
CA TYR A 251 2.54 0.93 -31.99
C TYR A 251 2.25 1.54 -30.61
N GLY A 252 3.15 1.41 -29.64
CA GLY A 252 2.95 1.70 -28.21
C GLY A 252 2.89 0.44 -27.37
N ALA A 253 2.86 0.58 -26.05
CA ALA A 253 2.82 -0.53 -25.12
C ALA A 253 1.45 -1.24 -25.10
N ASP A 254 1.43 -2.49 -24.67
CA ASP A 254 0.18 -3.26 -24.52
C ASP A 254 -0.64 -2.77 -23.32
N VAL A 255 0.05 -2.49 -22.21
CA VAL A 255 -0.55 -2.06 -20.95
C VAL A 255 0.24 -0.90 -20.36
N SER A 256 -0.45 0.01 -19.68
CA SER A 256 0.16 1.00 -18.81
C SER A 256 -0.43 0.94 -17.40
N PHE A 257 0.38 1.34 -16.41
CA PHE A 257 -0.01 1.52 -15.01
C PHE A 257 0.28 2.95 -14.60
N GLU A 258 -0.74 3.70 -14.22
CA GLU A 258 -0.62 5.06 -13.68
C GLU A 258 -0.49 4.97 -12.16
N CYS A 259 0.66 5.35 -11.59
CA CYS A 259 0.98 5.18 -10.18
C CYS A 259 1.31 6.51 -9.44
N ILE A 260 0.79 7.64 -9.93
CA ILE A 260 1.04 8.98 -9.37
C ILE A 260 -0.25 9.63 -8.87
N GLY A 261 -1.30 9.61 -9.70
CA GLY A 261 -2.58 10.25 -9.40
C GLY A 261 -2.67 11.71 -9.86
N HIS A 262 -2.20 12.02 -11.06
CA HIS A 262 -2.26 13.38 -11.60
C HIS A 262 -2.78 13.39 -13.04
N THR A 263 -3.53 14.43 -13.44
CA THR A 263 -4.14 14.55 -14.78
C THR A 263 -3.13 14.31 -15.91
N ALA A 264 -1.96 14.93 -15.84
CA ALA A 264 -0.96 14.80 -16.89
C ALA A 264 -0.37 13.38 -17.00
N THR A 265 -0.21 12.68 -15.87
CA THR A 265 0.28 11.31 -15.85
C THR A 265 -0.77 10.30 -16.25
N ALA A 266 -2.04 10.56 -15.94
CA ALA A 266 -3.16 9.75 -16.44
C ALA A 266 -3.29 9.87 -17.97
N GLN A 267 -3.20 11.08 -18.53
CA GLN A 267 -3.19 11.27 -19.97
C GLN A 267 -1.98 10.57 -20.61
N LEU A 268 -0.78 10.74 -20.07
CA LEU A 268 0.43 10.08 -20.55
C LEU A 268 0.29 8.55 -20.53
N ALA A 269 -0.30 7.98 -19.48
CA ALA A 269 -0.54 6.53 -19.38
C ALA A 269 -1.48 6.03 -20.49
N ILE A 270 -2.47 6.84 -20.89
CA ILE A 270 -3.38 6.50 -22.01
C ILE A 270 -2.67 6.67 -23.37
N ASP A 271 -1.79 7.65 -23.51
CA ASP A 271 -1.16 7.99 -24.80
C ASP A 271 -0.01 7.03 -25.18
N VAL A 272 0.69 6.46 -24.19
CA VAL A 272 1.81 5.54 -24.40
C VAL A 272 1.37 4.13 -24.83
N ILE A 273 0.10 3.76 -24.67
CA ILE A 273 -0.41 2.45 -25.09
C ILE A 273 -0.87 2.45 -26.55
N ARG A 274 -0.78 1.29 -27.17
CA ARG A 274 -1.29 1.04 -28.53
C ARG A 274 -2.83 1.12 -28.59
N LYS A 275 -3.39 1.17 -29.80
CA LYS A 275 -4.83 0.93 -30.00
C LYS A 275 -5.22 -0.43 -29.41
N ALA A 276 -6.41 -0.54 -28.87
CA ALA A 276 -6.90 -1.68 -28.11
C ALA A 276 -5.96 -2.10 -26.95
N GLY A 277 -5.16 -1.17 -26.44
CA GLY A 277 -4.33 -1.35 -25.24
C GLY A 277 -5.12 -0.98 -23.99
N LYS A 278 -4.54 -1.28 -22.82
CA LYS A 278 -5.18 -1.13 -21.53
C LYS A 278 -4.37 -0.21 -20.60
N SER A 279 -5.04 0.75 -19.96
CA SER A 279 -4.45 1.63 -18.96
C SER A 279 -5.10 1.39 -17.60
N VAL A 280 -4.31 1.03 -16.59
CA VAL A 280 -4.76 0.78 -15.22
C VAL A 280 -4.40 1.98 -14.34
N MET A 281 -5.40 2.63 -13.77
CA MET A 281 -5.25 3.77 -12.87
C MET A 281 -5.15 3.26 -11.43
N VAL A 282 -4.00 3.51 -10.79
CA VAL A 282 -3.65 3.04 -9.44
C VAL A 282 -3.43 4.22 -8.49
N GLY A 283 -2.95 5.35 -9.02
CA GLY A 283 -2.69 6.56 -8.25
C GLY A 283 -3.94 7.14 -7.60
N ILE A 284 -3.77 7.83 -6.48
CA ILE A 284 -4.84 8.57 -5.78
C ILE A 284 -4.94 9.96 -6.39
N PHE A 285 -6.05 10.24 -7.05
CA PHE A 285 -6.32 11.55 -7.66
C PHE A 285 -7.01 12.46 -6.66
N GLU A 286 -6.37 13.56 -6.28
CA GLU A 286 -6.93 14.56 -5.37
C GLU A 286 -7.90 15.51 -6.08
N GLU A 287 -7.72 15.71 -7.40
CA GLU A 287 -8.53 16.63 -8.22
C GLU A 287 -9.22 15.90 -9.36
N PRO A 288 -10.41 16.37 -9.77
CA PRO A 288 -11.10 15.86 -10.95
C PRO A 288 -10.23 15.97 -12.21
N THR A 289 -10.22 14.91 -13.00
CA THR A 289 -9.42 14.79 -14.22
C THR A 289 -10.33 14.77 -15.46
N SER A 290 -9.97 15.54 -16.50
CA SER A 290 -10.71 15.56 -17.77
C SER A 290 -9.92 14.81 -18.85
N PHE A 291 -10.65 14.05 -19.68
CA PHE A 291 -10.11 13.32 -20.83
C PHE A 291 -10.89 13.63 -22.09
N ASN A 292 -10.22 13.54 -23.26
CA ASN A 292 -10.91 13.46 -24.52
C ASN A 292 -11.41 12.02 -24.75
N PHE A 293 -12.64 11.73 -24.39
CA PHE A 293 -13.22 10.40 -24.56
C PHE A 293 -13.26 9.93 -26.01
N PHE A 294 -13.25 10.86 -27.02
CA PHE A 294 -13.19 10.44 -28.42
C PHE A 294 -11.88 9.72 -28.75
N ASP A 295 -10.76 10.08 -28.12
CA ASP A 295 -9.49 9.39 -28.30
C ASP A 295 -9.55 7.94 -27.77
N ILE A 296 -10.27 7.73 -26.66
CA ILE A 296 -10.52 6.39 -26.12
C ILE A 296 -11.40 5.60 -27.07
N VAL A 297 -12.54 6.17 -27.51
CA VAL A 297 -13.52 5.53 -28.39
C VAL A 297 -12.91 5.18 -29.76
N SER A 298 -12.22 6.14 -30.38
CA SER A 298 -11.66 5.97 -31.74
C SER A 298 -10.46 5.00 -31.80
N THR A 299 -9.89 4.66 -30.66
CA THR A 299 -8.76 3.74 -30.53
C THR A 299 -9.09 2.46 -29.77
N GLU A 300 -10.32 2.29 -29.30
CA GLU A 300 -10.80 1.15 -28.50
C GLU A 300 -9.90 0.84 -27.29
N LYS A 301 -9.32 1.87 -26.67
CA LYS A 301 -8.52 1.71 -25.46
C LYS A 301 -9.40 1.41 -24.25
N GLU A 302 -8.92 0.57 -23.35
CA GLU A 302 -9.56 0.32 -22.05
C GLU A 302 -8.89 1.17 -20.97
N VAL A 303 -9.70 1.85 -20.13
CA VAL A 303 -9.24 2.54 -18.92
C VAL A 303 -9.94 1.94 -17.71
N ILE A 304 -9.17 1.41 -16.75
CA ILE A 304 -9.69 0.69 -15.58
C ILE A 304 -9.07 1.23 -14.29
N GLY A 305 -9.89 1.27 -13.23
CA GLY A 305 -9.41 1.56 -11.87
C GLY A 305 -8.91 0.31 -11.15
N SER A 306 -7.95 0.52 -10.25
CA SER A 306 -7.44 -0.49 -9.32
C SER A 306 -7.42 0.11 -7.92
N LEU A 307 -8.13 -0.50 -6.96
CA LEU A 307 -8.16 -0.06 -5.56
C LEU A 307 -7.62 -1.15 -4.66
N ALA A 308 -6.61 -0.81 -3.87
CA ALA A 308 -6.02 -1.71 -2.87
C ALA A 308 -5.68 -3.11 -3.44
N TYR A 309 -6.24 -4.16 -2.86
CA TYR A 309 -5.98 -5.55 -3.21
C TYR A 309 -7.19 -6.41 -2.85
N ASN A 310 -7.27 -7.60 -3.44
CA ASN A 310 -8.39 -8.53 -3.24
C ASN A 310 -7.87 -9.98 -3.21
N GLY A 311 -7.14 -10.34 -2.12
CA GLY A 311 -6.59 -11.68 -1.90
C GLY A 311 -5.18 -11.89 -2.43
N GLU A 312 -4.44 -10.84 -2.82
CA GLU A 312 -3.08 -10.95 -3.37
C GLU A 312 -2.00 -11.27 -2.35
N PHE A 313 -2.25 -11.15 -1.04
CA PHE A 313 -1.25 -11.36 0.01
C PHE A 313 -0.55 -12.73 -0.08
N ALA A 314 -1.32 -13.80 -0.25
CA ALA A 314 -0.76 -15.15 -0.37
C ALA A 314 0.18 -15.30 -1.58
N ASP A 315 -0.14 -14.67 -2.71
CA ASP A 315 0.69 -14.69 -3.91
C ASP A 315 1.99 -13.89 -3.68
N VAL A 316 1.89 -12.72 -3.06
CA VAL A 316 3.05 -11.86 -2.74
C VAL A 316 4.00 -12.57 -1.77
N ILE A 317 3.47 -13.18 -0.69
CA ILE A 317 4.28 -13.96 0.26
C ILE A 317 5.04 -15.05 -0.49
N ARG A 318 4.38 -15.78 -1.38
CA ARG A 318 5.03 -16.83 -2.19
C ARG A 318 6.09 -16.26 -3.12
N PHE A 319 5.85 -15.11 -3.79
CA PHE A 319 6.82 -14.48 -4.69
C PHE A 319 8.08 -14.00 -3.97
N ILE A 320 7.94 -13.55 -2.72
CA ILE A 320 9.09 -13.18 -1.89
C ILE A 320 9.81 -14.44 -1.39
N ALA A 321 9.08 -15.43 -0.88
CA ALA A 321 9.64 -16.65 -0.33
C ALA A 321 10.41 -17.49 -1.36
N ASP A 322 9.94 -17.53 -2.63
CA ASP A 322 10.63 -18.26 -3.70
C ASP A 322 11.67 -17.42 -4.49
N GLY A 323 11.90 -16.17 -4.04
CA GLY A 323 12.94 -15.29 -4.59
C GLY A 323 12.58 -14.61 -5.91
N ARG A 324 11.33 -14.70 -6.39
CA ARG A 324 10.88 -13.95 -7.58
C ARG A 324 10.83 -12.44 -7.34
N ILE A 325 10.58 -12.02 -6.11
CA ILE A 325 10.59 -10.63 -5.69
C ILE A 325 11.58 -10.46 -4.54
N ASP A 326 12.54 -9.56 -4.70
CA ASP A 326 13.44 -9.10 -3.65
C ASP A 326 13.01 -7.69 -3.20
N VAL A 327 12.45 -7.59 -2.00
CA VAL A 327 11.93 -6.31 -1.47
C VAL A 327 12.98 -5.39 -0.88
N ARG A 328 14.21 -5.89 -0.65
CA ARG A 328 15.29 -5.13 0.02
C ARG A 328 15.59 -3.78 -0.65
N PRO A 329 15.57 -3.66 -1.99
CA PRO A 329 15.79 -2.39 -2.66
C PRO A 329 14.76 -1.31 -2.34
N LEU A 330 13.54 -1.67 -1.90
CA LEU A 330 12.50 -0.72 -1.56
C LEU A 330 12.75 -0.03 -0.21
N ILE A 331 13.40 -0.69 0.75
CA ILE A 331 13.61 -0.17 2.10
C ILE A 331 14.76 0.82 2.09
N THR A 332 14.44 2.12 2.20
CA THR A 332 15.43 3.21 2.22
C THR A 332 15.69 3.76 3.61
N GLY A 333 14.85 3.46 4.59
CA GLY A 333 15.03 3.87 5.98
C GLY A 333 14.41 2.89 6.97
N ARG A 334 15.07 2.77 8.14
CA ARG A 334 14.60 2.02 9.31
C ARG A 334 14.70 2.92 10.51
N ILE A 335 13.57 3.15 11.20
CA ILE A 335 13.50 4.07 12.32
C ILE A 335 12.71 3.46 13.48
N GLY A 336 12.94 3.97 14.69
CA GLY A 336 12.09 3.69 15.84
C GLY A 336 10.83 4.55 15.83
N LEU A 337 9.81 4.15 16.58
CA LEU A 337 8.55 4.91 16.67
C LEU A 337 8.75 6.35 17.13
N GLY A 338 9.71 6.61 18.03
CA GLY A 338 9.99 7.95 18.52
C GLY A 338 10.44 8.94 17.43
N ASP A 339 10.99 8.44 16.34
CA ASP A 339 11.52 9.21 15.22
C ASP A 339 10.54 9.33 14.05
N ILE A 340 9.31 8.78 14.18
CA ILE A 340 8.37 8.63 13.07
C ILE A 340 7.99 9.94 12.40
N VAL A 341 7.86 11.03 13.15
CA VAL A 341 7.49 12.34 12.59
C VAL A 341 8.67 12.92 11.84
N THR A 342 9.81 13.10 12.49
CA THR A 342 10.97 13.84 11.95
C THR A 342 11.76 13.06 10.89
N HIS A 343 12.00 11.77 11.13
CA HIS A 343 12.78 10.91 10.23
C HIS A 343 11.88 9.99 9.36
N GLY A 344 10.58 10.01 9.58
CA GLY A 344 9.59 9.29 8.80
C GLY A 344 8.77 10.23 7.90
N PHE A 345 7.73 10.85 8.46
CA PHE A 345 6.78 11.67 7.71
C PHE A 345 7.43 12.88 7.04
N GLU A 346 8.15 13.71 7.80
CA GLU A 346 8.81 14.92 7.26
C GLU A 346 9.89 14.56 6.23
N GLU A 347 10.66 13.49 6.48
CA GLU A 347 11.67 13.01 5.52
C GLU A 347 11.01 12.56 4.20
N LEU A 348 9.91 11.81 4.25
CA LEU A 348 9.19 11.37 3.05
C LEU A 348 8.46 12.51 2.34
N VAL A 349 7.99 13.53 3.04
CA VAL A 349 7.36 14.72 2.43
C VAL A 349 8.40 15.61 1.74
N ASN A 350 9.51 15.91 2.43
CA ASN A 350 10.48 16.91 1.98
C ASN A 350 11.57 16.31 1.06
N HIS A 351 11.83 15.01 1.16
CA HIS A 351 12.93 14.33 0.47
C HIS A 351 12.47 13.04 -0.25
N LYS A 352 11.27 13.09 -0.82
CA LYS A 352 10.68 11.96 -1.58
C LYS A 352 11.43 11.59 -2.86
N ASP A 353 12.35 12.41 -3.31
CA ASP A 353 13.23 12.14 -4.45
C ASP A 353 14.28 11.06 -4.15
N ARG A 354 14.71 10.92 -2.90
CA ARG A 354 15.73 9.95 -2.43
C ARG A 354 15.17 8.80 -1.59
N ASN A 355 13.94 8.94 -1.13
CA ASN A 355 13.31 7.91 -0.30
C ASN A 355 12.21 7.17 -1.07
N VAL A 356 12.11 5.86 -0.81
CA VAL A 356 11.06 4.98 -1.37
C VAL A 356 10.15 4.51 -0.25
N LYS A 357 10.70 3.75 0.70
CA LYS A 357 9.95 3.19 1.84
C LYS A 357 10.77 3.32 3.11
N ILE A 358 10.20 3.98 4.09
CA ILE A 358 10.70 3.99 5.47
C ILE A 358 9.81 3.05 6.28
N ILE A 359 10.43 2.12 6.99
CA ILE A 359 9.76 1.20 7.90
C ILE A 359 10.07 1.59 9.34
N VAL A 360 9.06 1.44 10.19
CA VAL A 360 9.07 1.82 11.60
C VAL A 360 9.05 0.58 12.47
N GLN A 361 9.91 0.52 13.47
CA GLN A 361 9.88 -0.49 14.53
C GLN A 361 9.18 0.11 15.76
N PRO A 362 7.92 -0.27 16.06
CA PRO A 362 7.18 0.34 17.15
C PRO A 362 7.66 -0.06 18.54
N ALA A 363 8.01 -1.32 18.75
CA ALA A 363 8.58 -1.81 20.00
C ALA A 363 10.11 -1.66 19.98
N SER A 364 10.68 -1.14 21.07
CA SER A 364 12.14 -1.27 21.30
C SER A 364 12.49 -2.75 21.41
N ALA A 365 13.56 -3.17 20.70
CA ALA A 365 14.06 -4.53 20.77
C ALA A 365 14.52 -4.89 22.19
#